data_4a014f577349fe4d409244ab91e9b6cc
#
_entry.id   4a014f577349fe4d409244ab91e9b6cc
#
_cell.length_a   1.000
_cell.length_b   1.000
_cell.length_c   1.000
_cell.angle_alpha   90.00
_cell.angle_beta   90.00
_cell.angle_gamma   90.00
#
_symmetry.space_group_name_H-M   'P 1'
#
loop_
_entity.id
_entity.type
_entity.pdbx_description
1 polymer ?
#
loop_
_entity_poly.entity_id
_entity_poly.type
_entity_poly.pdbx_seq_one_letter_code
_entity_poly.pdbx_strand_id
1 'polypeptide(L)'
;MKAAFKYFFIWLGLNIIATFLVIIVGYIVCSIMGHPLPTLEDIMDHSWITLGTLVVTDLLVLLVFWMRKYTRFGFNYGFTYGESFSSKRLYLWAGVGALGLLIFDVMAQYYLPIPEDPEIMETLTQMMKNPLGVLSICLIGPLAEEVVFRGAIERRLLEKNWSPWYAIVISALFFAVAHMNFAQGFTATVIGIFMGWVYYRTRSIWPTVFIHVLNNTTATIVALASPETMADETFVPPLSWGIPLLIAGLALIIIAARYIGKLTADRTPIPVPVNEVLPPPLPGNGVMPPPFPVNEAVPGTPIEPVEAPEPDEIIDDTQNDVL
;
A
#
# COMPACT_ATOMS: atom_id res chain seq x y z
N MET A 1 10.08 -13.82 7.02
CA MET A 1 11.03 -12.79 7.53
C MET A 1 12.15 -12.46 6.55
N LYS A 2 13.09 -13.37 6.18
CA LYS A 2 14.26 -13.03 5.31
C LYS A 2 13.90 -12.23 4.05
N ALA A 3 12.79 -12.52 3.39
CA ALA A 3 12.39 -11.78 2.19
C ALA A 3 11.85 -10.38 2.49
N ALA A 4 11.12 -10.18 3.60
CA ALA A 4 10.66 -8.88 4.03
C ALA A 4 11.83 -7.96 4.34
N PHE A 5 12.78 -8.43 5.16
CA PHE A 5 14.04 -7.71 5.42
C PHE A 5 14.81 -7.39 4.13
N LYS A 6 14.90 -8.36 3.19
CA LYS A 6 15.56 -8.12 1.91
C LYS A 6 14.99 -6.90 1.19
N TYR A 7 13.67 -6.81 1.05
CA TYR A 7 13.05 -5.70 0.32
C TYR A 7 13.15 -4.37 1.08
N PHE A 8 13.04 -4.42 2.40
CA PHE A 8 13.27 -3.25 3.24
C PHE A 8 14.69 -2.70 3.11
N PHE A 9 15.71 -3.56 3.19
CA PHE A 9 17.10 -3.14 3.01
C PHE A 9 17.43 -2.69 1.59
N ILE A 10 16.78 -3.24 0.57
CA ILE A 10 16.90 -2.71 -0.81
C ILE A 10 16.33 -1.30 -0.87
N TRP A 11 15.14 -1.07 -0.30
CA TRP A 11 14.55 0.26 -0.21
C TRP A 11 15.45 1.24 0.55
N LEU A 12 15.96 0.86 1.71
CA LEU A 12 16.91 1.68 2.49
C LEU A 12 18.19 1.99 1.71
N GLY A 13 18.75 0.99 1.03
CA GLY A 13 19.93 1.18 0.18
C GLY A 13 19.69 2.13 -0.99
N LEU A 14 18.48 2.11 -1.59
CA LEU A 14 18.10 3.06 -2.64
C LEU A 14 17.99 4.49 -2.10
N ASN A 15 17.50 4.69 -0.86
CA ASN A 15 17.50 6.00 -0.20
C ASN A 15 18.94 6.53 -0.03
N ILE A 16 19.86 5.71 0.46
CA ILE A 16 21.26 6.09 0.62
C ILE A 16 21.88 6.45 -0.74
N ILE A 17 21.66 5.63 -1.76
CA ILE A 17 22.17 5.89 -3.13
C ILE A 17 21.59 7.20 -3.68
N ALA A 18 20.28 7.45 -3.52
CA ALA A 18 19.63 8.67 -3.95
C ALA A 18 20.24 9.91 -3.28
N THR A 19 20.46 9.86 -1.96
CA THR A 19 21.09 10.96 -1.22
C THR A 19 22.47 11.29 -1.78
N PHE A 20 23.33 10.29 -1.97
CA PHE A 20 24.65 10.51 -2.57
C PHE A 20 24.58 11.06 -4.00
N LEU A 21 23.64 10.54 -4.83
CA LEU A 21 23.46 11.04 -6.19
C LEU A 21 23.06 12.52 -6.20
N VAL A 22 22.11 12.91 -5.34
CA VAL A 22 21.64 14.31 -5.26
C VAL A 22 22.76 15.23 -4.78
N ILE A 23 23.54 14.83 -3.76
CA ILE A 23 24.69 15.59 -3.29
C ILE A 23 25.72 15.77 -4.41
N ILE A 24 26.11 14.68 -5.09
CA ILE A 24 27.09 14.75 -6.21
C ILE A 24 26.60 15.66 -7.32
N VAL A 25 25.33 15.52 -7.72
CA VAL A 25 24.74 16.39 -8.76
C VAL A 25 24.74 17.86 -8.29
N GLY A 26 24.39 18.13 -7.04
CA GLY A 26 24.44 19.47 -6.44
C GLY A 26 25.84 20.07 -6.51
N TYR A 27 26.87 19.33 -6.11
CA TYR A 27 28.28 19.79 -6.23
C TYR A 27 28.67 20.09 -7.66
N ILE A 28 28.29 19.25 -8.63
CA ILE A 28 28.59 19.46 -10.04
C ILE A 28 27.90 20.74 -10.54
N VAL A 29 26.63 20.93 -10.22
CA VAL A 29 25.86 22.11 -10.63
C VAL A 29 26.47 23.39 -10.06
N CYS A 30 26.77 23.42 -8.74
CA CYS A 30 27.44 24.58 -8.12
C CYS A 30 28.77 24.88 -8.78
N SER A 31 29.58 23.86 -9.05
CA SER A 31 30.88 24.02 -9.73
C SER A 31 30.74 24.60 -11.14
N ILE A 32 29.78 24.12 -11.92
CA ILE A 32 29.54 24.63 -13.29
C ILE A 32 29.03 26.08 -13.27
N MET A 33 28.18 26.41 -12.29
CA MET A 33 27.61 27.77 -12.18
C MET A 33 28.53 28.78 -11.50
N GLY A 34 29.72 28.35 -11.03
CA GLY A 34 30.66 29.20 -10.32
C GLY A 34 30.19 29.59 -8.92
N HIS A 35 29.23 28.88 -8.35
CA HIS A 35 28.82 29.08 -6.97
C HIS A 35 29.80 28.41 -6.01
N PRO A 36 29.97 28.94 -4.75
CA PRO A 36 30.73 28.24 -3.74
C PRO A 36 30.19 26.85 -3.50
N LEU A 37 31.09 25.87 -3.34
CA LEU A 37 30.67 24.51 -3.02
C LEU A 37 30.02 24.47 -1.64
N PRO A 38 28.88 23.79 -1.50
CA PRO A 38 28.16 23.71 -0.24
C PRO A 38 29.03 23.01 0.81
N THR A 39 29.07 23.54 2.04
CA THR A 39 29.65 22.89 3.18
C THR A 39 28.79 21.69 3.63
N LEU A 40 29.29 20.86 4.56
CA LEU A 40 28.49 19.78 5.12
C LEU A 40 27.23 20.31 5.86
N GLU A 41 27.37 21.47 6.51
CA GLU A 41 26.26 22.15 7.18
C GLU A 41 25.22 22.65 6.18
N ASP A 42 25.65 23.30 5.08
CA ASP A 42 24.77 23.68 3.99
C ASP A 42 24.02 22.48 3.38
N ILE A 43 24.70 21.32 3.29
CA ILE A 43 24.08 20.08 2.77
C ILE A 43 22.97 19.59 3.69
N MET A 44 23.16 19.68 5.00
CA MET A 44 22.18 19.20 5.97
C MET A 44 20.97 20.15 6.09
N ASP A 45 21.18 21.45 5.91
CA ASP A 45 20.13 22.50 6.05
C ASP A 45 19.34 22.77 4.76
N HIS A 46 19.79 22.26 3.61
CA HIS A 46 19.17 22.63 2.35
C HIS A 46 17.95 21.77 1.97
N SER A 47 16.78 22.38 2.00
CA SER A 47 15.50 21.77 1.59
C SER A 47 15.51 21.16 0.17
N TRP A 48 16.36 21.67 -0.76
CA TRP A 48 16.49 21.11 -2.11
C TRP A 48 17.18 19.73 -2.11
N ILE A 49 18.08 19.45 -1.16
CA ILE A 49 18.71 18.13 -1.05
C ILE A 49 17.69 17.12 -0.55
N THR A 50 16.93 17.49 0.48
CA THR A 50 15.87 16.63 1.02
C THR A 50 14.81 16.36 -0.04
N LEU A 51 14.35 17.41 -0.75
CA LEU A 51 13.39 17.27 -1.84
C LEU A 51 13.94 16.41 -2.99
N GLY A 52 15.17 16.71 -3.41
CA GLY A 52 15.84 15.95 -4.48
C GLY A 52 16.02 14.47 -4.10
N THR A 53 16.43 14.21 -2.85
CA THR A 53 16.56 12.83 -2.33
C THR A 53 15.22 12.11 -2.34
N LEU A 54 14.14 12.74 -1.88
CA LEU A 54 12.80 12.16 -1.90
C LEU A 54 12.40 11.78 -3.33
N VAL A 55 12.43 12.73 -4.25
CA VAL A 55 12.03 12.51 -5.65
C VAL A 55 12.87 11.42 -6.31
N VAL A 56 14.20 11.48 -6.15
CA VAL A 56 15.12 10.50 -6.76
C VAL A 56 14.92 9.11 -6.14
N THR A 57 14.71 9.04 -4.81
CA THR A 57 14.41 7.76 -4.13
C THR A 57 13.16 7.13 -4.69
N ASP A 58 12.06 7.88 -4.75
CA ASP A 58 10.77 7.37 -5.21
C ASP A 58 10.87 6.83 -6.64
N LEU A 59 11.51 7.58 -7.53
CA LEU A 59 11.73 7.16 -8.90
C LEU A 59 12.64 5.94 -9.01
N LEU A 60 13.73 5.87 -8.24
CA LEU A 60 14.62 4.70 -8.20
C LEU A 60 13.91 3.46 -7.64
N VAL A 61 13.10 3.63 -6.61
CA VAL A 61 12.31 2.55 -6.03
C VAL A 61 11.35 2.00 -7.09
N LEU A 62 10.57 2.85 -7.73
CA LEU A 62 9.64 2.44 -8.78
C LEU A 62 10.38 1.72 -9.93
N LEU A 63 11.50 2.29 -10.40
CA LEU A 63 12.30 1.72 -11.47
C LEU A 63 12.87 0.35 -11.10
N VAL A 64 13.56 0.25 -9.95
CA VAL A 64 14.24 -0.98 -9.51
C VAL A 64 13.22 -2.08 -9.20
N PHE A 65 12.15 -1.76 -8.50
CA PHE A 65 11.13 -2.76 -8.16
C PHE A 65 10.39 -3.25 -9.40
N TRP A 66 10.17 -2.38 -10.40
CA TRP A 66 9.62 -2.76 -11.70
C TRP A 66 10.59 -3.64 -12.49
N MET A 67 11.83 -3.19 -12.71
CA MET A 67 12.84 -3.93 -13.50
C MET A 67 13.16 -5.30 -12.88
N ARG A 68 13.28 -5.37 -11.56
CA ARG A 68 13.57 -6.62 -10.83
C ARG A 68 12.34 -7.49 -10.62
N LYS A 69 11.16 -7.05 -11.05
CA LYS A 69 9.90 -7.76 -10.87
C LYS A 69 9.66 -8.16 -9.40
N TYR A 70 10.08 -7.31 -8.45
CA TYR A 70 9.85 -7.51 -7.03
C TYR A 70 8.36 -7.34 -6.73
N THR A 71 7.71 -6.40 -7.40
CA THR A 71 6.28 -6.36 -7.62
C THR A 71 6.02 -7.07 -8.94
N ARG A 72 5.68 -8.32 -8.94
CA ARG A 72 5.42 -9.03 -10.20
C ARG A 72 4.31 -8.36 -10.99
N PHE A 73 4.37 -8.25 -12.30
CA PHE A 73 3.35 -7.84 -13.29
C PHE A 73 2.87 -6.39 -13.20
N GLY A 74 3.72 -5.45 -12.86
CA GLY A 74 3.31 -4.07 -12.77
C GLY A 74 2.35 -3.86 -11.59
N PHE A 75 1.51 -2.87 -11.69
CA PHE A 75 0.72 -2.38 -10.57
C PHE A 75 -0.58 -3.15 -10.28
N ASN A 76 -0.95 -4.14 -11.07
CA ASN A 76 -2.13 -4.99 -10.85
C ASN A 76 -1.75 -6.30 -10.18
N TYR A 77 -1.18 -6.25 -8.95
CA TYR A 77 -0.81 -7.47 -8.33
C TYR A 77 -1.81 -7.98 -7.37
N GLY A 78 -2.42 -9.02 -7.87
CA GLY A 78 -2.97 -10.04 -7.06
C GLY A 78 -1.89 -11.01 -6.53
N PHE A 79 -2.22 -11.78 -5.53
CA PHE A 79 -1.52 -13.01 -5.19
C PHE A 79 -1.42 -13.89 -6.44
N THR A 80 -0.46 -14.80 -6.48
CA THR A 80 -0.32 -15.79 -7.56
C THR A 80 -1.62 -16.56 -7.83
N TYR A 81 -2.58 -16.48 -6.92
CA TYR A 81 -3.83 -17.23 -6.90
C TYR A 81 -5.03 -16.28 -6.83
N GLY A 82 -5.72 -16.15 -7.94
CA GLY A 82 -6.97 -15.43 -8.10
C GLY A 82 -6.82 -13.98 -8.58
N GLU A 83 -7.89 -13.47 -9.16
CA GLU A 83 -7.96 -12.15 -9.77
C GLU A 83 -7.97 -11.04 -8.72
N SER A 84 -7.38 -9.90 -9.07
CA SER A 84 -7.50 -8.67 -8.28
C SER A 84 -8.96 -8.18 -8.30
N PHE A 85 -9.41 -7.65 -7.16
CA PHE A 85 -10.76 -7.08 -7.07
C PHE A 85 -10.73 -5.56 -7.17
N SER A 86 -11.54 -5.03 -8.08
CA SER A 86 -11.74 -3.60 -8.23
C SER A 86 -13.20 -3.31 -8.56
N SER A 87 -13.78 -2.31 -7.91
CA SER A 87 -15.13 -1.82 -8.21
C SER A 87 -15.28 -0.36 -7.73
N LYS A 88 -16.19 0.40 -8.34
CA LYS A 88 -16.48 1.77 -7.88
C LYS A 88 -16.93 1.82 -6.42
N ARG A 89 -17.67 0.81 -5.95
CA ARG A 89 -18.12 0.70 -4.56
C ARG A 89 -16.94 0.47 -3.61
N LEU A 90 -15.92 -0.28 -4.04
CA LEU A 90 -14.70 -0.47 -3.26
C LEU A 90 -14.01 0.87 -3.00
N TYR A 91 -13.79 1.68 -4.05
CA TYR A 91 -13.15 2.99 -3.90
C TYR A 91 -13.97 3.98 -3.07
N LEU A 92 -15.31 3.93 -3.16
CA LEU A 92 -16.17 4.70 -2.27
C LEU A 92 -15.88 4.36 -0.79
N TRP A 93 -15.91 3.08 -0.43
CA TRP A 93 -15.66 2.65 0.95
C TRP A 93 -14.20 2.82 1.37
N ALA A 94 -13.25 2.69 0.45
CA ALA A 94 -11.85 3.04 0.68
C ALA A 94 -11.71 4.54 1.03
N GLY A 95 -12.40 5.42 0.33
CA GLY A 95 -12.47 6.85 0.64
C GLY A 95 -13.10 7.15 2.00
N VAL A 96 -14.19 6.46 2.35
CA VAL A 96 -14.80 6.58 3.69
C VAL A 96 -13.80 6.14 4.77
N GLY A 97 -13.06 5.05 4.53
CA GLY A 97 -12.02 4.58 5.44
C GLY A 97 -10.86 5.59 5.57
N ALA A 98 -10.42 6.18 4.46
CA ALA A 98 -9.38 7.22 4.47
C ALA A 98 -9.81 8.46 5.26
N LEU A 99 -11.06 8.92 5.09
CA LEU A 99 -11.62 10.02 5.89
C LEU A 99 -11.65 9.67 7.38
N GLY A 100 -12.05 8.44 7.71
CA GLY A 100 -12.06 7.97 9.10
C GLY A 100 -10.66 7.93 9.70
N LEU A 101 -9.66 7.47 8.94
CA LEU A 101 -8.25 7.45 9.34
C LEU A 101 -7.73 8.87 9.59
N LEU A 102 -8.01 9.80 8.68
CA LEU A 102 -7.58 11.20 8.83
C LEU A 102 -8.16 11.83 10.10
N ILE A 103 -9.47 11.69 10.33
CA ILE A 103 -10.13 12.23 11.55
C ILE A 103 -9.55 11.58 12.80
N PHE A 104 -9.37 10.27 12.81
CA PHE A 104 -8.78 9.53 13.91
C PHE A 104 -7.37 10.03 14.21
N ASP A 105 -6.54 10.15 13.16
CA ASP A 105 -5.13 10.53 13.25
C ASP A 105 -4.97 11.95 13.83
N VAL A 106 -5.67 12.93 13.25
CA VAL A 106 -5.65 14.30 13.75
C VAL A 106 -6.09 14.37 15.23
N MET A 107 -7.15 13.69 15.61
CA MET A 107 -7.60 13.69 17.00
C MET A 107 -6.66 12.91 17.93
N ALA A 108 -6.05 11.84 17.46
CA ALA A 108 -5.08 11.08 18.24
C ALA A 108 -3.82 11.92 18.52
N GLN A 109 -3.32 12.69 17.56
CA GLN A 109 -2.19 13.58 17.76
C GLN A 109 -2.44 14.63 18.84
N TYR A 110 -3.64 15.20 18.90
CA TYR A 110 -3.99 16.18 19.95
C TYR A 110 -4.09 15.57 21.35
N TYR A 111 -4.52 14.34 21.49
CA TYR A 111 -4.79 13.74 22.82
C TYR A 111 -3.70 12.79 23.31
N LEU A 112 -2.85 12.32 22.43
CA LEU A 112 -1.72 11.48 22.80
C LEU A 112 -0.45 12.34 22.89
N PRO A 113 0.37 12.17 23.94
CA PRO A 113 1.61 12.90 24.10
C PRO A 113 2.69 12.34 23.15
N ILE A 114 2.45 12.44 21.87
CA ILE A 114 3.37 11.98 20.84
C ILE A 114 4.32 13.14 20.54
N PRO A 115 5.63 13.00 20.82
CA PRO A 115 6.57 14.06 20.55
C PRO A 115 6.73 14.26 19.03
N GLU A 116 6.56 15.48 18.58
CA GLU A 116 6.89 15.89 17.22
C GLU A 116 8.32 16.41 17.18
N ASP A 117 9.00 16.22 16.05
CA ASP A 117 10.32 16.77 15.79
C ASP A 117 10.16 18.09 15.00
N PRO A 118 10.50 19.26 15.59
CA PRO A 118 10.30 20.54 14.95
C PRO A 118 11.07 20.67 13.62
N GLU A 119 12.26 20.09 13.51
CA GLU A 119 13.08 20.17 12.28
C GLU A 119 12.42 19.38 11.15
N ILE A 120 11.85 18.22 11.46
CA ILE A 120 11.11 17.42 10.48
C ILE A 120 9.84 18.17 10.04
N MET A 121 9.12 18.80 10.96
CA MET A 121 7.91 19.57 10.66
C MET A 121 8.24 20.78 9.78
N GLU A 122 9.32 21.50 10.06
CA GLU A 122 9.78 22.60 9.22
C GLU A 122 10.17 22.10 7.82
N THR A 123 10.92 21.02 7.72
CA THR A 123 11.32 20.40 6.45
C THR A 123 10.10 20.01 5.62
N LEU A 124 9.12 19.35 6.20
CA LEU A 124 7.86 18.99 5.51
C LEU A 124 7.11 20.24 5.03
N THR A 125 7.05 21.29 5.86
CA THR A 125 6.42 22.56 5.51
C THR A 125 7.11 23.22 4.32
N GLN A 126 8.43 23.23 4.30
CA GLN A 126 9.20 23.77 3.16
C GLN A 126 8.98 22.94 1.89
N MET A 127 8.92 21.61 2.00
CA MET A 127 8.62 20.75 0.87
C MET A 127 7.22 20.98 0.31
N MET A 128 6.22 21.19 1.17
CA MET A 128 4.84 21.50 0.75
C MET A 128 4.70 22.86 0.03
N LYS A 129 5.63 23.80 0.19
CA LYS A 129 5.66 25.04 -0.58
C LYS A 129 6.17 24.86 -2.02
N ASN A 130 6.77 23.70 -2.33
CA ASN A 130 7.30 23.40 -3.65
C ASN A 130 6.35 22.45 -4.40
N PRO A 131 5.94 22.75 -5.65
CA PRO A 131 5.05 21.85 -6.43
C PRO A 131 5.59 20.43 -6.60
N LEU A 132 6.91 20.25 -6.75
CA LEU A 132 7.52 18.92 -6.81
C LEU A 132 7.44 18.20 -5.47
N GLY A 133 7.58 18.92 -4.36
CA GLY A 133 7.39 18.38 -3.02
C GLY A 133 5.96 17.90 -2.81
N VAL A 134 4.98 18.73 -3.17
CA VAL A 134 3.56 18.34 -3.12
C VAL A 134 3.30 17.10 -3.99
N LEU A 135 3.84 17.06 -5.22
CA LEU A 135 3.69 15.90 -6.11
C LEU A 135 4.29 14.63 -5.51
N SER A 136 5.48 14.72 -4.89
CA SER A 136 6.12 13.58 -4.23
C SER A 136 5.36 13.15 -2.98
N ILE A 137 5.04 14.06 -2.08
CA ILE A 137 4.33 13.74 -0.84
C ILE A 137 2.93 13.15 -1.12
N CYS A 138 2.21 13.73 -2.08
CA CYS A 138 0.81 13.35 -2.32
C CYS A 138 0.62 12.21 -3.31
N LEU A 139 1.57 11.95 -4.22
CA LEU A 139 1.33 10.99 -5.30
C LEU A 139 2.48 9.99 -5.52
N ILE A 140 3.71 10.48 -5.78
CA ILE A 140 4.81 9.60 -6.20
C ILE A 140 5.30 8.76 -5.03
N GLY A 141 5.51 9.36 -3.85
CA GLY A 141 5.89 8.69 -2.62
C GLY A 141 4.88 7.62 -2.19
N PRO A 142 3.58 7.97 -2.02
CA PRO A 142 2.53 6.98 -1.76
C PRO A 142 2.55 5.79 -2.72
N LEU A 143 2.74 6.03 -4.02
CA LEU A 143 2.83 4.96 -5.00
C LEU A 143 4.09 4.08 -4.78
N ALA A 144 5.26 4.70 -4.58
CA ALA A 144 6.51 4.00 -4.34
C ALA A 144 6.46 3.17 -3.05
N GLU A 145 5.90 3.72 -2.00
CA GLU A 145 5.74 3.05 -0.71
C GLU A 145 4.78 1.87 -0.79
N GLU A 146 3.62 2.00 -1.45
CA GLU A 146 2.71 0.87 -1.64
C GLU A 146 3.33 -0.25 -2.49
N VAL A 147 4.15 0.08 -3.47
CA VAL A 147 4.92 -0.89 -4.26
C VAL A 147 5.87 -1.68 -3.37
N VAL A 148 6.54 -1.03 -2.41
CA VAL A 148 7.49 -1.69 -1.49
C VAL A 148 6.74 -2.48 -0.41
N PHE A 149 5.88 -1.80 0.37
CA PHE A 149 5.33 -2.37 1.59
C PHE A 149 4.22 -3.37 1.31
N ARG A 150 3.30 -3.09 0.37
CA ARG A 150 2.21 -4.01 0.01
C ARG A 150 2.63 -4.93 -1.13
N GLY A 151 3.11 -4.34 -2.21
CA GLY A 151 3.47 -5.08 -3.43
C GLY A 151 4.65 -6.04 -3.27
N ALA A 152 5.60 -5.78 -2.39
CA ALA A 152 6.76 -6.65 -2.19
C ALA A 152 6.79 -7.29 -0.79
N ILE A 153 6.77 -6.52 0.30
CA ILE A 153 6.96 -7.04 1.66
C ILE A 153 5.75 -7.88 2.09
N GLU A 154 4.57 -7.26 2.20
CA GLU A 154 3.36 -7.93 2.68
C GLU A 154 2.98 -9.09 1.78
N ARG A 155 2.95 -8.87 0.46
CA ARG A 155 2.70 -9.91 -0.52
C ARG A 155 3.59 -11.13 -0.29
N ARG A 156 4.89 -10.93 -0.09
CA ARG A 156 5.83 -12.04 0.07
C ARG A 156 5.67 -12.79 1.37
N LEU A 157 5.22 -12.13 2.43
CA LEU A 157 4.86 -12.78 3.69
C LEU A 157 3.60 -13.66 3.51
N LEU A 158 2.58 -13.13 2.83
CA LEU A 158 1.35 -13.85 2.52
C LEU A 158 1.62 -15.07 1.61
N GLU A 159 2.43 -14.93 0.56
CA GLU A 159 2.84 -16.03 -0.32
C GLU A 159 3.59 -17.16 0.41
N LYS A 160 4.14 -16.89 1.58
CA LYS A 160 4.81 -17.89 2.43
C LYS A 160 3.89 -18.48 3.49
N ASN A 161 2.58 -18.40 3.29
CA ASN A 161 1.55 -18.91 4.19
C ASN A 161 1.65 -18.37 5.64
N TRP A 162 2.15 -17.17 5.80
CA TRP A 162 2.06 -16.48 7.08
C TRP A 162 0.61 -16.13 7.37
N SER A 163 0.22 -16.19 8.63
CA SER A 163 -1.09 -15.68 9.03
C SER A 163 -1.27 -14.25 8.48
N PRO A 164 -2.42 -13.94 7.85
CA PRO A 164 -2.63 -12.62 7.26
C PRO A 164 -2.37 -11.47 8.21
N TRP A 165 -2.78 -11.59 9.47
CA TRP A 165 -2.56 -10.56 10.47
C TRP A 165 -1.07 -10.33 10.78
N TYR A 166 -0.27 -11.40 10.83
CA TYR A 166 1.18 -11.24 10.99
C TYR A 166 1.82 -10.54 9.79
N ALA A 167 1.39 -10.87 8.56
CA ALA A 167 1.91 -10.24 7.36
C ALA A 167 1.55 -8.74 7.32
N ILE A 168 0.30 -8.40 7.66
CA ILE A 168 -0.21 -7.02 7.72
C ILE A 168 0.54 -6.21 8.78
N VAL A 169 0.59 -6.70 10.02
CA VAL A 169 1.23 -5.97 11.13
C VAL A 169 2.73 -5.79 10.88
N ILE A 170 3.43 -6.82 10.41
CA ILE A 170 4.85 -6.71 10.11
C ILE A 170 5.10 -5.71 8.98
N SER A 171 4.30 -5.73 7.92
CA SER A 171 4.41 -4.75 6.84
C SER A 171 4.15 -3.33 7.33
N ALA A 172 3.14 -3.13 8.17
CA ALA A 172 2.83 -1.84 8.80
C ALA A 172 3.96 -1.35 9.71
N LEU A 173 4.59 -2.22 10.47
CA LEU A 173 5.75 -1.87 11.31
C LEU A 173 6.98 -1.48 10.47
N PHE A 174 7.27 -2.17 9.38
CA PHE A 174 8.32 -1.76 8.45
C PHE A 174 8.00 -0.40 7.82
N PHE A 175 6.74 -0.16 7.49
CA PHE A 175 6.27 1.12 6.97
C PHE A 175 6.45 2.25 8.00
N ALA A 176 6.11 2.00 9.26
CA ALA A 176 6.31 2.95 10.36
C ALA A 176 7.81 3.28 10.58
N VAL A 177 8.66 2.26 10.62
CA VAL A 177 10.13 2.44 10.79
C VAL A 177 10.73 3.22 9.63
N ALA A 178 10.20 3.09 8.42
CA ALA A 178 10.67 3.82 7.25
C ALA A 178 10.56 5.34 7.39
N HIS A 179 9.62 5.83 8.20
CA HIS A 179 9.44 7.27 8.44
C HIS A 179 10.50 7.87 9.38
N MET A 180 11.24 7.05 10.13
CA MET A 180 12.30 7.46 11.09
C MET A 180 11.89 8.59 12.05
N ASN A 181 10.61 8.83 12.22
CA ASN A 181 9.99 9.78 13.12
C ASN A 181 8.91 9.07 13.93
N PHE A 182 8.88 9.27 15.25
CA PHE A 182 7.99 8.52 16.12
C PHE A 182 6.51 8.90 15.90
N ALA A 183 6.21 10.20 15.74
CA ALA A 183 4.86 10.68 15.52
C ALA A 183 4.30 10.14 14.19
N GLN A 184 5.06 10.32 13.10
CA GLN A 184 4.70 9.77 11.80
C GLN A 184 4.66 8.23 11.81
N GLY A 185 5.56 7.56 12.53
CA GLY A 185 5.58 6.11 12.67
C GLY A 185 4.33 5.56 13.37
N PHE A 186 3.80 6.28 14.37
CA PHE A 186 2.55 5.91 15.03
C PHE A 186 1.38 5.94 14.05
N THR A 187 1.19 7.05 13.34
CA THR A 187 0.12 7.23 12.36
C THR A 187 0.27 6.28 11.19
N ALA A 188 1.50 6.13 10.68
CA ALA A 188 1.83 5.17 9.62
C ALA A 188 1.52 3.72 10.02
N THR A 189 1.67 3.35 11.31
CA THR A 189 1.27 2.01 11.78
C THR A 189 -0.24 1.81 11.64
N VAL A 190 -1.05 2.76 12.11
CA VAL A 190 -2.52 2.65 12.07
C VAL A 190 -3.03 2.61 10.63
N ILE A 191 -2.61 3.56 9.81
CA ILE A 191 -2.95 3.62 8.38
C ILE A 191 -2.43 2.37 7.67
N GLY A 192 -1.21 1.96 8.01
CA GLY A 192 -0.53 0.80 7.47
C GLY A 192 -1.28 -0.51 7.69
N ILE A 193 -1.84 -0.71 8.88
CA ILE A 193 -2.67 -1.88 9.21
C ILE A 193 -3.96 -1.88 8.37
N PHE A 194 -4.64 -0.74 8.26
CA PHE A 194 -5.86 -0.66 7.46
C PHE A 194 -5.57 -0.92 5.97
N MET A 195 -4.56 -0.26 5.40
CA MET A 195 -4.17 -0.46 4.00
C MET A 195 -3.70 -1.89 3.74
N GLY A 196 -2.90 -2.48 4.64
CA GLY A 196 -2.48 -3.88 4.53
C GLY A 196 -3.69 -4.82 4.52
N TRP A 197 -4.66 -4.59 5.40
CA TRP A 197 -5.90 -5.37 5.39
C TRP A 197 -6.68 -5.19 4.08
N VAL A 198 -6.80 -3.96 3.56
CA VAL A 198 -7.43 -3.70 2.25
C VAL A 198 -6.68 -4.43 1.13
N TYR A 199 -5.35 -4.39 1.13
CA TYR A 199 -4.52 -5.13 0.19
C TYR A 199 -4.77 -6.64 0.26
N TYR A 200 -4.75 -7.21 1.46
CA TYR A 200 -5.06 -8.63 1.68
C TYR A 200 -6.42 -9.02 1.11
N ARG A 201 -7.46 -8.19 1.32
CA ARG A 201 -8.83 -8.44 0.84
C ARG A 201 -8.99 -8.28 -0.67
N THR A 202 -8.32 -7.30 -1.27
CA THR A 202 -8.50 -6.93 -2.68
C THR A 202 -7.46 -7.54 -3.60
N ARG A 203 -6.31 -7.94 -3.05
CA ARG A 203 -5.14 -8.41 -3.81
C ARG A 203 -4.66 -7.40 -4.86
N SER A 204 -4.85 -6.14 -4.59
CA SER A 204 -4.50 -5.03 -5.46
C SER A 204 -3.90 -3.90 -4.65
N ILE A 205 -2.80 -3.31 -5.12
CA ILE A 205 -2.22 -2.12 -4.50
C ILE A 205 -3.02 -0.85 -4.82
N TRP A 206 -3.86 -0.84 -5.86
CA TRP A 206 -4.55 0.38 -6.28
C TRP A 206 -5.50 0.96 -5.25
N PRO A 207 -6.32 0.16 -4.53
CA PRO A 207 -7.15 0.70 -3.46
C PRO A 207 -6.31 1.27 -2.31
N THR A 208 -5.13 0.69 -2.01
CA THR A 208 -4.25 1.21 -0.96
C THR A 208 -3.53 2.46 -1.41
N VAL A 209 -3.05 2.52 -2.66
CA VAL A 209 -2.53 3.76 -3.27
C VAL A 209 -3.58 4.87 -3.22
N PHE A 210 -4.84 4.57 -3.55
CA PHE A 210 -5.93 5.56 -3.48
C PHE A 210 -6.15 6.08 -2.05
N ILE A 211 -6.19 5.20 -1.05
CA ILE A 211 -6.32 5.58 0.36
C ILE A 211 -5.14 6.47 0.77
N HIS A 212 -3.92 6.07 0.44
CA HIS A 212 -2.70 6.75 0.81
C HIS A 212 -2.59 8.14 0.16
N VAL A 213 -2.82 8.22 -1.15
CA VAL A 213 -2.87 9.50 -1.89
C VAL A 213 -3.93 10.44 -1.32
N LEU A 214 -5.12 9.92 -1.03
CA LEU A 214 -6.20 10.72 -0.45
C LEU A 214 -5.82 11.23 0.95
N ASN A 215 -5.24 10.38 1.79
CA ASN A 215 -4.78 10.76 3.13
C ASN A 215 -3.72 11.88 3.06
N ASN A 216 -2.64 11.66 2.31
CA ASN A 216 -1.54 12.61 2.21
C ASN A 216 -1.97 13.92 1.54
N THR A 217 -2.81 13.85 0.49
CA THR A 217 -3.33 15.06 -0.17
C THR A 217 -4.20 15.87 0.78
N THR A 218 -5.08 15.22 1.54
CA THR A 218 -5.96 15.93 2.47
C THR A 218 -5.16 16.52 3.62
N ALA A 219 -4.21 15.77 4.19
CA ALA A 219 -3.30 16.28 5.23
C ALA A 219 -2.50 17.49 4.73
N THR A 220 -1.95 17.43 3.51
CA THR A 220 -1.23 18.54 2.88
C THR A 220 -2.13 19.77 2.66
N ILE A 221 -3.37 19.57 2.20
CA ILE A 221 -4.33 20.68 2.03
C ILE A 221 -4.63 21.33 3.38
N VAL A 222 -4.88 20.54 4.42
CA VAL A 222 -5.15 21.06 5.77
C VAL A 222 -3.95 21.83 6.31
N ALA A 223 -2.74 21.29 6.18
CA ALA A 223 -1.51 21.96 6.60
C ALA A 223 -1.29 23.31 5.89
N LEU A 224 -1.52 23.37 4.58
CA LEU A 224 -1.38 24.61 3.80
C LEU A 224 -2.51 25.62 4.05
N ALA A 225 -3.71 25.15 4.36
CA ALA A 225 -4.87 26.02 4.60
C ALA A 225 -4.88 26.65 6.02
N SER A 226 -4.22 26.03 6.97
CA SER A 226 -4.23 26.44 8.38
C SER A 226 -2.83 26.40 9.02
N PRO A 227 -1.87 27.14 8.46
CA PRO A 227 -0.49 27.10 8.97
C PRO A 227 -0.39 27.61 10.43
N GLU A 228 -1.25 28.54 10.83
CA GLU A 228 -1.26 29.10 12.19
C GLU A 228 -1.77 28.10 13.24
N THR A 229 -2.78 27.30 12.89
CA THR A 229 -3.32 26.26 13.79
C THR A 229 -2.38 25.06 13.92
N MET A 230 -1.61 24.77 12.90
CA MET A 230 -0.56 23.74 12.94
C MET A 230 0.67 24.19 13.74
N ALA A 231 0.91 25.51 13.83
CA ALA A 231 2.01 26.08 14.60
C ALA A 231 1.65 26.34 16.09
N ASP A 232 0.37 26.28 16.44
CA ASP A 232 -0.08 26.49 17.83
C ASP A 232 -0.09 25.16 18.59
N GLU A 233 1.06 24.79 19.09
CA GLU A 233 1.24 23.58 19.95
C GLU A 233 0.39 23.63 21.24
N THR A 234 -0.19 24.79 21.58
CA THR A 234 -1.01 24.95 22.79
C THR A 234 -2.48 24.63 22.55
N PHE A 235 -2.93 24.57 21.32
CA PHE A 235 -4.32 24.28 21.00
C PHE A 235 -4.62 22.80 21.15
N VAL A 236 -5.43 22.47 22.16
CA VAL A 236 -6.00 21.13 22.35
C VAL A 236 -7.51 21.22 22.17
N PRO A 237 -8.10 20.47 21.22
CA PRO A 237 -9.55 20.45 21.04
C PRO A 237 -10.28 20.13 22.35
N PRO A 238 -11.34 20.90 22.73
CA PRO A 238 -12.17 20.56 23.88
C PRO A 238 -12.72 19.13 23.75
N LEU A 239 -12.72 18.39 24.88
CA LEU A 239 -13.20 16.99 24.91
C LEU A 239 -14.64 16.85 24.42
N SER A 240 -15.46 17.93 24.57
CA SER A 240 -16.87 17.94 24.19
C SER A 240 -17.14 17.67 22.73
N TRP A 241 -16.19 18.00 21.82
CA TRP A 241 -16.31 17.70 20.39
C TRP A 241 -15.16 16.86 19.85
N GLY A 242 -13.99 16.90 20.46
CA GLY A 242 -12.84 16.11 20.01
C GLY A 242 -13.04 14.60 20.24
N ILE A 243 -13.57 14.18 21.40
CA ILE A 243 -13.90 12.77 21.64
C ILE A 243 -14.99 12.25 20.68
N PRO A 244 -16.13 12.96 20.47
CA PRO A 244 -17.07 12.61 19.42
C PRO A 244 -16.45 12.45 18.02
N LEU A 245 -15.51 13.33 17.61
CA LEU A 245 -14.81 13.20 16.35
C LEU A 245 -13.90 11.97 16.29
N LEU A 246 -13.15 11.70 17.36
CA LEU A 246 -12.34 10.48 17.46
C LEU A 246 -13.20 9.21 17.29
N ILE A 247 -14.34 9.17 17.99
CA ILE A 247 -15.30 8.05 17.88
C ILE A 247 -15.88 7.98 16.46
N ALA A 248 -16.22 9.12 15.85
CA ALA A 248 -16.71 9.17 14.47
C ALA A 248 -15.67 8.65 13.48
N GLY A 249 -14.40 9.04 13.63
CA GLY A 249 -13.28 8.51 12.82
C GLY A 249 -13.18 6.99 12.91
N LEU A 250 -13.18 6.45 14.14
CA LEU A 250 -13.18 5.00 14.37
C LEU A 250 -14.41 4.30 13.77
N ALA A 251 -15.58 4.91 13.91
CA ALA A 251 -16.82 4.37 13.34
C ALA A 251 -16.75 4.31 11.81
N LEU A 252 -16.22 5.34 11.14
CA LEU A 252 -16.04 5.37 9.70
C LEU A 252 -15.07 4.27 9.24
N ILE A 253 -13.96 4.07 9.94
CA ILE A 253 -13.00 2.98 9.66
C ILE A 253 -13.70 1.62 9.76
N ILE A 254 -14.45 1.38 10.84
CA ILE A 254 -15.16 0.11 11.07
C ILE A 254 -16.24 -0.11 10.00
N ILE A 255 -17.00 0.93 9.66
CA ILE A 255 -18.04 0.85 8.62
C ILE A 255 -17.39 0.52 7.28
N ALA A 256 -16.33 1.25 6.89
CA ALA A 256 -15.59 0.99 5.66
C ALA A 256 -15.06 -0.45 5.62
N ALA A 257 -14.41 -0.91 6.70
CA ALA A 257 -13.91 -2.26 6.80
C ALA A 257 -15.03 -3.31 6.65
N ARG A 258 -16.18 -3.11 7.30
CA ARG A 258 -17.33 -4.03 7.15
C ARG A 258 -17.83 -4.11 5.71
N TYR A 259 -17.97 -2.98 5.03
CA TYR A 259 -18.46 -2.97 3.64
C TYR A 259 -17.44 -3.50 2.65
N ILE A 260 -16.15 -3.15 2.79
CA ILE A 260 -15.07 -3.75 1.99
C ILE A 260 -15.02 -5.26 2.24
N GLY A 261 -15.15 -5.69 3.51
CA GLY A 261 -15.22 -7.09 3.88
C GLY A 261 -16.37 -7.83 3.17
N LYS A 262 -17.59 -7.24 3.12
CA LYS A 262 -18.73 -7.81 2.40
C LYS A 262 -18.50 -7.87 0.89
N LEU A 263 -17.95 -6.80 0.30
CA LEU A 263 -17.66 -6.75 -1.14
C LEU A 263 -16.62 -7.78 -1.59
N THR A 264 -15.79 -8.25 -0.66
CA THR A 264 -14.69 -9.18 -0.92
C THR A 264 -14.87 -10.52 -0.19
N ALA A 265 -16.08 -10.86 0.28
CA ALA A 265 -16.33 -12.04 1.10
C ALA A 265 -15.93 -13.36 0.40
N ASP A 266 -16.29 -13.47 -0.87
CA ASP A 266 -16.04 -14.68 -1.68
C ASP A 266 -14.61 -14.75 -2.24
N ARG A 267 -13.75 -13.80 -1.85
CA ARG A 267 -12.40 -13.63 -2.40
C ARG A 267 -11.28 -13.74 -1.37
N THR A 268 -11.55 -14.35 -0.23
CA THR A 268 -10.48 -14.65 0.73
C THR A 268 -9.43 -15.52 0.08
N PRO A 269 -8.13 -15.17 0.18
CA PRO A 269 -7.08 -16.04 -0.33
C PRO A 269 -7.15 -17.37 0.40
N ILE A 270 -7.36 -18.46 -0.34
CA ILE A 270 -7.13 -19.79 0.19
C ILE A 270 -5.62 -20.00 0.14
N PRO A 271 -4.94 -20.27 1.26
CA PRO A 271 -3.55 -20.66 1.21
C PRO A 271 -3.43 -21.91 0.33
N VAL A 272 -2.70 -21.81 -0.78
CA VAL A 272 -2.40 -23.02 -1.56
C VAL A 272 -1.23 -23.72 -0.87
N PRO A 273 -1.33 -25.01 -0.58
CA PRO A 273 -0.21 -25.76 -0.02
C PRO A 273 1.02 -25.63 -0.91
N VAL A 274 2.17 -25.37 -0.32
CA VAL A 274 3.46 -25.16 -1.03
C VAL A 274 3.85 -26.38 -1.89
N ASN A 275 3.21 -27.52 -1.69
CA ASN A 275 3.46 -28.78 -2.39
C ASN A 275 2.82 -28.86 -3.80
N GLU A 276 1.97 -27.90 -4.17
CA GLU A 276 1.38 -27.81 -5.51
C GLU A 276 2.08 -26.78 -6.41
N VAL A 277 3.35 -26.49 -6.19
CA VAL A 277 4.17 -25.82 -7.19
C VAL A 277 4.31 -26.82 -8.35
N LEU A 278 3.57 -26.57 -9.43
CA LEU A 278 3.80 -27.27 -10.68
C LEU A 278 5.30 -27.33 -10.94
N PRO A 279 5.85 -28.49 -11.26
CA PRO A 279 7.25 -28.61 -11.60
C PRO A 279 7.56 -27.58 -12.72
N PRO A 280 8.77 -27.00 -12.75
CA PRO A 280 9.14 -26.11 -13.83
C PRO A 280 8.90 -26.82 -15.16
N PRO A 281 8.37 -26.11 -16.19
CA PRO A 281 8.19 -26.73 -17.49
C PRO A 281 9.51 -27.35 -17.90
N LEU A 282 9.47 -28.65 -18.22
CA LEU A 282 10.63 -29.38 -18.69
C LEU A 282 11.25 -28.66 -19.89
N PRO A 283 12.55 -28.50 -19.96
CA PRO A 283 13.19 -27.89 -21.11
C PRO A 283 12.98 -28.80 -22.34
N GLY A 284 12.23 -28.29 -23.30
CA GLY A 284 12.18 -28.73 -24.68
C GLY A 284 11.88 -30.20 -24.93
N ASN A 285 10.63 -30.48 -25.15
CA ASN A 285 10.11 -31.25 -26.33
C ASN A 285 8.60 -31.41 -26.04
N GLY A 286 7.79 -30.81 -26.89
CA GLY A 286 6.34 -30.62 -26.73
C GLY A 286 5.47 -31.89 -26.65
N VAL A 287 5.69 -32.72 -25.65
CA VAL A 287 4.80 -33.82 -25.30
C VAL A 287 4.21 -33.47 -23.93
N MET A 288 2.93 -33.12 -23.89
CA MET A 288 2.19 -33.01 -22.63
C MET A 288 2.28 -34.33 -21.87
N PRO A 289 2.62 -34.34 -20.58
CA PRO A 289 2.47 -35.52 -19.76
C PRO A 289 0.99 -35.94 -19.78
N PRO A 290 0.70 -37.27 -19.78
CA PRO A 290 -0.67 -37.74 -19.73
C PRO A 290 -1.38 -37.15 -18.51
N PRO A 291 -2.69 -36.90 -18.59
CA PRO A 291 -3.47 -36.44 -17.44
C PRO A 291 -3.27 -37.41 -16.27
N PHE A 292 -3.11 -36.84 -15.07
CA PHE A 292 -2.88 -37.62 -13.84
C PHE A 292 -3.80 -38.82 -13.76
N PRO A 293 -3.31 -39.97 -13.27
CA PRO A 293 -4.16 -41.12 -13.10
C PRO A 293 -5.31 -40.75 -12.17
N VAL A 294 -6.52 -40.88 -12.70
CA VAL A 294 -7.74 -40.84 -11.90
C VAL A 294 -7.57 -41.84 -10.80
N ASN A 295 -7.70 -41.45 -9.54
CA ASN A 295 -7.57 -42.30 -8.36
C ASN A 295 -8.11 -43.70 -8.65
N GLU A 296 -7.26 -44.69 -8.51
CA GLU A 296 -7.71 -46.09 -8.41
C GLU A 296 -8.72 -46.19 -7.27
N ALA A 297 -9.91 -46.56 -7.63
CA ALA A 297 -11.01 -46.76 -6.69
C ALA A 297 -10.57 -47.70 -5.59
N VAL A 298 -10.73 -47.31 -4.35
CA VAL A 298 -10.61 -48.20 -3.17
C VAL A 298 -11.61 -49.32 -3.36
N PRO A 299 -11.21 -50.60 -3.35
CA PRO A 299 -12.15 -51.70 -3.53
C PRO A 299 -13.07 -51.78 -2.31
N GLY A 300 -14.35 -51.56 -2.50
CA GLY A 300 -15.34 -51.91 -1.51
C GLY A 300 -16.52 -50.96 -1.26
N THR A 301 -16.67 -49.85 -1.98
CA THR A 301 -17.90 -49.04 -1.87
C THR A 301 -18.77 -49.17 -3.13
N PRO A 302 -20.05 -49.59 -3.03
CA PRO A 302 -20.97 -49.62 -4.17
C PRO A 302 -21.30 -48.19 -4.59
N ILE A 303 -21.06 -47.87 -5.86
CA ILE A 303 -21.45 -46.57 -6.47
C ILE A 303 -22.93 -46.75 -6.87
N GLU A 304 -23.82 -45.99 -6.24
CA GLU A 304 -25.18 -45.80 -6.77
C GLU A 304 -25.11 -45.05 -8.12
N PRO A 305 -25.91 -45.45 -9.12
CA PRO A 305 -25.93 -44.74 -10.41
C PRO A 305 -26.56 -43.37 -10.24
N VAL A 306 -25.82 -42.31 -10.61
CA VAL A 306 -26.35 -40.95 -10.76
C VAL A 306 -27.21 -40.95 -12.02
N GLU A 307 -28.53 -40.77 -11.87
CA GLU A 307 -29.45 -40.54 -12.99
C GLU A 307 -29.03 -39.29 -13.77
N ALA A 308 -28.93 -39.43 -15.08
CA ALA A 308 -28.68 -38.31 -15.97
C ALA A 308 -29.89 -37.36 -15.95
N PRO A 309 -29.68 -36.03 -15.89
CA PRO A 309 -30.78 -35.07 -16.02
C PRO A 309 -31.44 -35.17 -17.41
N GLU A 310 -32.77 -35.18 -17.45
CA GLU A 310 -33.55 -35.13 -18.68
C GLU A 310 -33.26 -33.81 -19.44
N PRO A 311 -33.31 -33.81 -20.78
CA PRO A 311 -33.08 -32.61 -21.59
C PRO A 311 -34.26 -31.68 -21.44
N ASP A 312 -33.98 -30.45 -20.94
CA ASP A 312 -34.95 -29.36 -20.87
C ASP A 312 -35.47 -28.98 -22.26
N GLU A 313 -36.80 -28.86 -22.36
CA GLU A 313 -37.51 -28.40 -23.53
C GLU A 313 -37.03 -27.02 -24.01
N ILE A 314 -36.71 -26.96 -25.29
CA ILE A 314 -36.41 -25.68 -25.99
C ILE A 314 -37.71 -24.90 -26.07
N ILE A 315 -37.85 -23.86 -25.27
CA ILE A 315 -38.92 -22.87 -25.43
C ILE A 315 -38.50 -21.93 -26.57
N ASP A 316 -39.26 -22.02 -27.70
CA ASP A 316 -39.18 -21.17 -28.88
C ASP A 316 -39.85 -19.82 -28.59
N ASP A 317 -39.04 -18.80 -28.30
CA ASP A 317 -39.47 -17.42 -28.11
C ASP A 317 -39.37 -16.63 -29.44
N THR A 318 -40.11 -17.07 -30.46
CA THR A 318 -40.42 -16.23 -31.61
C THR A 318 -41.92 -15.95 -31.64
N GLN A 319 -42.38 -14.93 -30.90
CA GLN A 319 -43.59 -14.12 -31.24
C GLN A 319 -43.87 -13.15 -30.09
N ASN A 320 -43.56 -11.87 -30.28
CA ASN A 320 -44.45 -10.72 -30.04
C ASN A 320 -43.68 -9.40 -30.18
N ASP A 321 -43.48 -9.02 -31.44
CA ASP A 321 -43.55 -7.61 -31.80
C ASP A 321 -45.04 -7.25 -31.95
N VAL A 322 -45.39 -6.01 -31.61
CA VAL A 322 -46.65 -5.22 -31.79
C VAL A 322 -47.38 -4.92 -30.46
N LEU A 323 -47.01 -3.80 -29.84
CA LEU A 323 -47.79 -2.55 -29.58
C LEU A 323 -47.02 -1.68 -28.59
#